data_2229433c0475dd3c901b4bb724943bc0
#
_entry.id   2229433c0475dd3c901b4bb724943bc0
#
_cell.length_a   1.000
_cell.length_b   1.000
_cell.length_c   1.000
_cell.angle_alpha   90.00
_cell.angle_beta   90.00
_cell.angle_gamma   90.00
#
_symmetry.space_group_name_H-M   'P 1'
#
loop_
_entity.id
_entity.type
_entity.pdbx_description
1 polymer ?
#
loop_
_entity_poly.entity_id
_entity_poly.type
_entity_poly.pdbx_seq_one_letter_code
_entity_poly.pdbx_strand_id
1 'polypeptide(L)'
;MTRTSSVVRRAPGKLFVAGEYAVVEPGVPAVLVAVDREITVTVSPLDGTGVEISSDLTAGPVRWHWAGGRLEPDTTHHPTTSDTDTTDSDSDSDSDSSSGGGGSAGSSNGAGNGSGGGAGGGVRGALGHVVSAVETTAGLLAEHGVAAPAMGVRIESNLHDNGRKYGLGSSGAVTVAAVAAVAAFCGLDLPAGDRFRLAMLATARIDPKGSGGDLAASTWGGWISYQAPDRDFVVDLARRRGTAQALRTPWPHFAVRPLPPPAGLDFQVGWTGSPASTASLVASLHRRTWRHSPSHRAFVATSTGIVHAVADALDKGDGPGLLHQIRRARSELARLDDEVGLGIFTTELTALCDAAEAVGGAAKPSGAGGGDCGIALLPAHAPHDISRLRQRWAAAGVLPLPLDPAPERNPR
;
A
#
# COMPACT_ATOMS: atom_id res chain seq x y z
N MET A 1 6.62 39.26 -0.07
CA MET A 1 6.13 37.84 -0.01
C MET A 1 7.35 36.96 0.25
N THR A 2 7.49 36.41 1.44
CA THR A 2 8.53 35.44 1.76
C THR A 2 8.34 34.21 0.87
N ARG A 3 9.34 33.89 0.04
CA ARG A 3 9.34 32.65 -0.74
C ARG A 3 9.19 31.48 0.25
N THR A 4 8.11 30.73 0.15
CA THR A 4 7.92 29.52 0.94
C THR A 4 9.10 28.58 0.67
N SER A 5 9.80 28.17 1.71
CA SER A 5 10.91 27.22 1.58
C SER A 5 10.36 25.83 1.23
N SER A 6 11.17 25.00 0.58
CA SER A 6 10.81 23.61 0.31
C SER A 6 10.54 22.85 1.61
N VAL A 7 9.56 21.97 1.57
CA VAL A 7 9.15 21.11 2.69
C VAL A 7 9.41 19.66 2.35
N VAL A 8 10.06 18.95 3.25
CA VAL A 8 10.31 17.49 3.11
C VAL A 8 9.53 16.76 4.19
N ARG A 9 8.81 15.71 3.79
CA ARG A 9 8.15 14.76 4.71
C ARG A 9 8.43 13.33 4.28
N ARG A 10 8.47 12.43 5.26
CA ARG A 10 8.73 11.02 5.05
C ARG A 10 7.66 10.19 5.71
N ALA A 11 7.37 9.03 5.15
CA ALA A 11 6.47 8.06 5.75
C ALA A 11 7.03 6.65 5.56
N PRO A 12 7.07 5.82 6.61
CA PRO A 12 7.58 4.47 6.58
C PRO A 12 6.64 3.53 5.84
N GLY A 13 7.21 2.45 5.29
CA GLY A 13 6.46 1.27 4.91
C GLY A 13 5.91 0.52 6.12
N LYS A 14 5.14 -0.54 5.86
CA LYS A 14 4.47 -1.33 6.90
C LYS A 14 4.48 -2.82 6.60
N LEU A 15 4.28 -3.61 7.65
CA LEU A 15 3.95 -5.03 7.59
C LEU A 15 2.78 -5.33 8.53
N PHE A 16 1.94 -6.29 8.15
CA PHE A 16 0.92 -6.84 9.03
C PHE A 16 1.52 -7.91 9.93
N VAL A 17 1.19 -7.85 11.20
CA VAL A 17 1.55 -8.84 12.21
C VAL A 17 0.38 -9.79 12.47
N ALA A 18 -0.84 -9.26 12.54
CA ALA A 18 -2.08 -10.03 12.64
C ALA A 18 -3.28 -9.18 12.20
N GLY A 19 -4.36 -9.83 11.76
CA GLY A 19 -5.63 -9.17 11.45
C GLY A 19 -5.87 -8.90 9.96
N GLU A 20 -5.05 -9.47 9.07
CA GLU A 20 -5.26 -9.40 7.62
C GLU A 20 -6.66 -9.88 7.23
N TYR A 21 -7.21 -9.33 6.18
CA TYR A 21 -8.55 -9.59 5.68
C TYR A 21 -9.69 -9.20 6.62
N ALA A 22 -9.59 -9.54 7.93
CA ALA A 22 -10.61 -9.20 8.90
C ALA A 22 -10.70 -7.68 9.16
N VAL A 23 -9.56 -6.97 9.13
CA VAL A 23 -9.45 -5.52 9.37
C VAL A 23 -10.22 -4.66 8.37
N VAL A 24 -10.71 -5.23 7.26
CA VAL A 24 -11.60 -4.49 6.33
C VAL A 24 -13.00 -4.28 6.91
N GLU A 25 -13.39 -5.00 7.94
CA GLU A 25 -14.65 -4.77 8.65
C GLU A 25 -14.48 -3.66 9.69
N PRO A 26 -15.42 -2.71 9.78
CA PRO A 26 -15.35 -1.60 10.75
C PRO A 26 -15.22 -2.10 12.20
N GLY A 27 -14.26 -1.55 12.94
CA GLY A 27 -14.03 -1.89 14.35
C GLY A 27 -13.24 -3.18 14.58
N VAL A 28 -12.95 -3.96 13.53
CA VAL A 28 -12.12 -5.15 13.67
C VAL A 28 -10.65 -4.74 13.77
N PRO A 29 -9.93 -5.25 14.79
CA PRO A 29 -8.57 -4.82 15.04
C PRO A 29 -7.55 -5.55 14.15
N ALA A 30 -6.39 -4.90 13.98
CA ALA A 30 -5.16 -5.48 13.43
C ALA A 30 -3.95 -5.00 14.22
N VAL A 31 -2.87 -5.78 14.20
CA VAL A 31 -1.54 -5.33 14.64
C VAL A 31 -0.66 -5.17 13.41
N LEU A 32 -0.04 -3.99 13.30
CA LEU A 32 0.90 -3.65 12.25
C LEU A 32 2.21 -3.16 12.84
N VAL A 33 3.27 -3.25 12.05
CA VAL A 33 4.58 -2.66 12.33
C VAL A 33 5.02 -1.81 11.15
N ALA A 34 5.42 -0.58 11.44
CA ALA A 34 6.11 0.27 10.47
C ALA A 34 7.58 -0.17 10.35
N VAL A 35 8.15 -0.09 9.16
CA VAL A 35 9.54 -0.48 8.88
C VAL A 35 10.40 0.73 8.51
N ASP A 36 11.70 0.62 8.67
CA ASP A 36 12.69 1.69 8.49
C ASP A 36 12.92 2.13 7.03
N ARG A 37 12.32 1.45 6.06
CA ARG A 37 12.27 1.93 4.67
C ARG A 37 11.12 2.90 4.48
N GLU A 38 11.39 4.02 3.80
CA GLU A 38 10.47 5.16 3.73
C GLU A 38 10.25 5.64 2.30
N ILE A 39 9.15 6.36 2.12
CA ILE A 39 8.94 7.27 0.99
C ILE A 39 9.19 8.69 1.46
N THR A 40 9.97 9.42 0.69
CA THR A 40 10.23 10.85 0.88
C THR A 40 9.43 11.66 -0.14
N VAL A 41 8.69 12.66 0.33
CA VAL A 41 8.00 13.63 -0.52
C VAL A 41 8.55 15.03 -0.21
N THR A 42 9.03 15.68 -1.25
CA THR A 42 9.51 17.07 -1.21
C THR A 42 8.52 17.94 -1.99
N VAL A 43 8.01 18.98 -1.33
CA VAL A 43 7.18 20.00 -1.98
C VAL A 43 7.96 21.30 -2.04
N SER A 44 8.05 21.90 -3.21
CA SER A 44 8.78 23.14 -3.49
C SER A 44 7.92 24.16 -4.23
N PRO A 45 8.21 25.47 -4.12
CA PRO A 45 7.56 26.48 -4.94
C PRO A 45 7.75 26.19 -6.43
N LEU A 46 6.70 26.43 -7.21
CA LEU A 46 6.72 26.37 -8.67
C LEU A 46 6.30 27.74 -9.21
N ASP A 47 6.95 28.19 -10.27
CA ASP A 47 6.53 29.41 -10.95
C ASP A 47 5.30 29.14 -11.84
N GLY A 48 4.35 30.05 -11.86
CA GLY A 48 3.12 29.93 -12.64
C GLY A 48 1.94 29.34 -11.87
N THR A 49 1.19 28.45 -12.47
CA THR A 49 -0.03 27.80 -11.92
C THR A 49 0.05 26.28 -12.05
N GLY A 50 -0.70 25.59 -11.21
CA GLY A 50 -0.79 24.13 -11.28
C GLY A 50 0.20 23.39 -10.38
N VAL A 51 0.40 22.12 -10.70
CA VAL A 51 1.25 21.20 -9.92
C VAL A 51 2.16 20.42 -10.87
N GLU A 52 3.42 20.32 -10.55
CA GLU A 52 4.37 19.44 -11.26
C GLU A 52 4.72 18.26 -10.35
N ILE A 53 4.50 17.04 -10.80
CA ILE A 53 4.77 15.82 -10.03
C ILE A 53 5.86 15.01 -10.72
N SER A 54 6.92 14.68 -9.97
CA SER A 54 8.01 13.80 -10.40
C SER A 54 8.21 12.65 -9.42
N SER A 55 8.54 11.48 -9.95
CA SER A 55 8.79 10.27 -9.16
C SER A 55 9.95 9.49 -9.75
N ASP A 56 10.68 8.76 -8.92
CA ASP A 56 11.68 7.78 -9.33
C ASP A 56 11.09 6.59 -10.12
N LEU A 57 9.76 6.47 -10.16
CA LEU A 57 9.03 5.47 -10.95
C LEU A 57 8.48 6.02 -12.28
N THR A 58 8.73 7.29 -12.61
CA THR A 58 8.25 7.93 -13.85
C THR A 58 9.43 8.38 -14.71
N ALA A 59 9.26 8.36 -16.03
CA ALA A 59 10.29 8.77 -16.97
C ALA A 59 10.69 10.26 -16.88
N GLY A 60 9.86 11.08 -16.21
CA GLY A 60 10.10 12.52 -16.03
C GLY A 60 8.98 13.19 -15.26
N PRO A 61 9.10 14.52 -15.02
CA PRO A 61 8.04 15.27 -14.35
C PRO A 61 6.81 15.38 -15.24
N VAL A 62 5.63 15.32 -14.60
CA VAL A 62 4.33 15.49 -15.24
C VAL A 62 3.68 16.76 -14.69
N ARG A 63 3.25 17.65 -15.59
CA ARG A 63 2.50 18.85 -15.21
C ARG A 63 1.01 18.58 -15.19
N TRP A 64 0.34 19.24 -14.23
CA TRP A 64 -1.08 19.13 -13.96
C TRP A 64 -1.65 20.53 -13.76
N HIS A 65 -2.84 20.77 -14.34
CA HIS A 65 -3.60 22.00 -14.11
C HIS A 65 -4.88 21.71 -13.33
N TRP A 66 -5.40 22.76 -12.67
CA TRP A 66 -6.64 22.66 -11.93
C TRP A 66 -7.85 22.83 -12.85
N ALA A 67 -8.75 21.84 -12.90
CA ALA A 67 -10.02 21.86 -13.60
C ALA A 67 -11.15 21.44 -12.64
N GLY A 68 -12.03 22.38 -12.28
CA GLY A 68 -13.16 22.07 -11.39
C GLY A 68 -12.79 21.47 -10.03
N GLY A 69 -11.65 21.84 -9.47
CA GLY A 69 -11.14 21.31 -8.19
C GLY A 69 -10.46 19.92 -8.28
N ARG A 70 -10.16 19.48 -9.51
CA ARG A 70 -9.37 18.28 -9.81
C ARG A 70 -8.12 18.63 -10.59
N LEU A 71 -7.13 17.77 -10.50
CA LEU A 71 -5.91 17.86 -11.28
C LEU A 71 -6.05 17.03 -12.57
N GLU A 72 -5.84 17.68 -13.71
CA GLU A 72 -5.77 17.04 -15.00
C GLU A 72 -4.36 17.16 -15.58
N PRO A 73 -3.81 16.09 -16.18
CA PRO A 73 -2.47 16.15 -16.74
C PRO A 73 -2.44 17.01 -18.00
N ASP A 74 -1.39 17.80 -18.16
CA ASP A 74 -1.16 18.55 -19.39
C ASP A 74 -0.79 17.59 -20.52
N THR A 75 -1.62 17.52 -21.55
CA THR A 75 -1.45 16.60 -22.70
C THR A 75 -0.42 17.09 -23.72
N THR A 76 0.19 18.27 -23.51
CA THR A 76 1.01 18.98 -24.51
C THR A 76 2.51 18.63 -24.48
N HIS A 77 2.98 17.76 -23.58
CA HIS A 77 4.39 17.33 -23.54
C HIS A 77 4.51 15.81 -23.73
N HIS A 78 4.44 15.36 -24.99
CA HIS A 78 5.17 14.17 -25.40
C HIS A 78 6.64 14.57 -25.57
N PRO A 79 7.62 13.86 -24.99
CA PRO A 79 9.00 13.95 -25.46
C PRO A 79 9.00 13.43 -26.89
N THR A 80 9.24 14.31 -27.85
CA THR A 80 9.55 13.95 -29.22
C THR A 80 10.79 13.07 -29.17
N THR A 81 10.62 11.79 -29.48
CA THR A 81 11.74 10.96 -29.98
C THR A 81 12.18 11.62 -31.27
N SER A 82 13.40 12.15 -31.29
CA SER A 82 14.05 12.65 -32.47
C SER A 82 14.14 11.52 -33.47
N ASP A 83 13.38 11.64 -34.52
CA ASP A 83 13.61 10.89 -35.79
C ASP A 83 15.02 11.20 -36.27
N THR A 84 15.90 10.23 -36.16
CA THR A 84 17.10 10.20 -36.99
C THR A 84 16.69 9.66 -38.33
N ASP A 85 16.52 10.60 -39.25
CA ASP A 85 16.42 10.45 -40.67
C ASP A 85 17.67 9.67 -41.16
N THR A 86 17.47 8.51 -41.74
CA THR A 86 18.43 7.87 -42.65
C THR A 86 17.68 7.40 -43.87
N THR A 87 17.74 8.25 -44.87
CA THR A 87 17.56 7.90 -46.28
C THR A 87 18.55 6.80 -46.66
N ASP A 88 18.06 5.73 -47.31
CA ASP A 88 18.55 5.35 -48.67
C ASP A 88 17.81 4.11 -49.20
N SER A 89 17.21 4.35 -50.36
CA SER A 89 17.25 3.66 -51.68
C SER A 89 16.89 2.18 -51.82
N ASP A 90 15.82 2.03 -52.57
CA ASP A 90 15.59 1.14 -53.73
C ASP A 90 16.19 -0.29 -53.78
N SER A 91 15.29 -1.25 -53.93
CA SER A 91 15.23 -2.04 -55.18
C SER A 91 14.14 -3.12 -55.14
N ASP A 92 13.46 -3.19 -56.29
CA ASP A 92 12.47 -4.16 -56.74
C ASP A 92 12.89 -5.63 -56.64
N SER A 93 11.93 -6.51 -56.42
CA SER A 93 11.63 -7.57 -57.40
C SER A 93 10.52 -8.54 -56.91
N ASP A 94 9.68 -8.78 -57.90
CA ASP A 94 8.55 -9.71 -58.01
C ASP A 94 8.81 -11.17 -57.60
N SER A 95 7.74 -11.84 -57.22
CA SER A 95 7.09 -13.03 -57.82
C SER A 95 6.51 -13.97 -56.77
N ASP A 96 5.26 -14.11 -56.74
CA ASP A 96 4.36 -15.08 -57.35
C ASP A 96 4.16 -16.43 -56.63
N SER A 97 2.88 -16.72 -56.50
CA SER A 97 2.19 -18.03 -56.49
C SER A 97 2.20 -18.91 -55.23
N SER A 98 1.08 -19.15 -54.70
CA SER A 98 -0.07 -20.03 -54.93
C SER A 98 -0.32 -21.09 -53.86
N SER A 99 -1.58 -21.13 -53.50
CA SER A 99 -2.43 -22.33 -53.19
C SER A 99 -2.20 -23.09 -51.92
N GLY A 100 -3.22 -23.15 -51.12
CA GLY A 100 -4.21 -24.18 -51.05
C GLY A 100 -4.62 -24.57 -49.64
N GLY A 101 -5.88 -24.44 -49.36
CA GLY A 101 -6.74 -25.52 -48.88
C GLY A 101 -6.99 -25.65 -47.40
N GLY A 102 -8.23 -25.37 -47.02
CA GLY A 102 -9.03 -26.31 -46.25
C GLY A 102 -9.22 -26.09 -44.75
N GLY A 103 -10.32 -25.48 -44.36
CA GLY A 103 -11.39 -26.19 -43.68
C GLY A 103 -11.56 -25.98 -42.18
N SER A 104 -12.71 -25.43 -41.91
CA SER A 104 -13.72 -25.67 -40.84
C SER A 104 -13.64 -24.93 -39.52
N ALA A 105 -14.60 -24.10 -39.41
CA ALA A 105 -15.60 -23.75 -38.39
C ALA A 105 -15.33 -24.07 -36.91
N GLY A 106 -15.45 -23.01 -36.10
CA GLY A 106 -15.61 -23.06 -34.67
C GLY A 106 -15.96 -21.68 -34.12
N SER A 107 -17.26 -21.39 -34.10
CA SER A 107 -17.89 -20.22 -33.52
C SER A 107 -17.69 -20.14 -32.02
N SER A 108 -17.20 -19.03 -31.48
CA SER A 108 -17.56 -18.60 -30.13
C SER A 108 -17.40 -17.09 -29.99
N ASN A 109 -18.51 -16.45 -29.69
CA ASN A 109 -18.67 -15.04 -29.36
C ASN A 109 -17.81 -14.67 -28.15
N GLY A 110 -16.93 -13.70 -28.31
CA GLY A 110 -16.30 -12.96 -27.24
C GLY A 110 -16.43 -11.47 -27.49
N ALA A 111 -17.40 -10.84 -26.82
CA ALA A 111 -17.59 -9.41 -26.83
C ALA A 111 -16.38 -8.72 -26.18
N GLY A 112 -15.48 -8.20 -27.00
CA GLY A 112 -14.40 -7.34 -26.60
C GLY A 112 -14.92 -5.95 -26.29
N ASN A 113 -14.95 -5.56 -25.03
CA ASN A 113 -15.18 -4.20 -24.59
C ASN A 113 -13.86 -3.44 -24.69
N GLY A 114 -13.60 -2.82 -25.84
CA GLY A 114 -12.49 -1.94 -26.07
C GLY A 114 -12.72 -0.59 -25.39
N SER A 115 -12.19 -0.43 -24.16
CA SER A 115 -12.03 0.90 -23.59
C SER A 115 -10.73 1.50 -24.10
N GLY A 116 -10.84 2.51 -24.95
CA GLY A 116 -9.73 3.36 -25.39
C GLY A 116 -9.12 4.09 -24.21
N GLY A 117 -8.06 3.54 -23.64
CA GLY A 117 -7.22 4.19 -22.64
C GLY A 117 -6.18 5.06 -23.33
N GLY A 118 -6.48 6.35 -23.52
CA GLY A 118 -5.48 7.32 -23.95
C GLY A 118 -4.31 7.40 -22.93
N ALA A 119 -3.12 7.87 -23.38
CA ALA A 119 -1.89 8.01 -22.59
C ALA A 119 -2.06 8.67 -21.22
N GLY A 120 -3.08 9.50 -21.02
CA GLY A 120 -3.45 10.13 -19.73
C GLY A 120 -3.93 9.16 -18.65
N GLY A 121 -4.49 7.98 -19.02
CA GLY A 121 -4.96 6.98 -18.05
C GLY A 121 -3.80 6.24 -17.35
N GLY A 122 -2.73 5.97 -18.08
CA GLY A 122 -1.55 5.26 -17.53
C GLY A 122 -0.79 6.08 -16.48
N VAL A 123 -0.57 7.37 -16.75
CA VAL A 123 0.15 8.29 -15.85
C VAL A 123 -0.66 8.57 -14.58
N ARG A 124 -1.98 8.79 -14.72
CA ARG A 124 -2.86 8.98 -13.57
C ARG A 124 -2.90 7.73 -12.71
N GLY A 125 -2.81 6.52 -13.28
CA GLY A 125 -2.73 5.26 -12.54
C GLY A 125 -1.48 5.18 -11.65
N ALA A 126 -0.31 5.54 -12.18
CA ALA A 126 0.95 5.50 -11.44
C ALA A 126 1.03 6.55 -10.32
N LEU A 127 0.55 7.77 -10.55
CA LEU A 127 0.61 8.90 -9.62
C LEU A 127 -0.69 9.15 -8.83
N GLY A 128 -1.70 8.28 -9.00
CA GLY A 128 -3.06 8.50 -8.51
C GLY A 128 -3.14 8.83 -7.02
N HIS A 129 -2.35 8.17 -6.19
CA HIS A 129 -2.31 8.42 -4.75
C HIS A 129 -1.78 9.81 -4.40
N VAL A 130 -0.76 10.28 -5.10
CA VAL A 130 -0.18 11.62 -4.91
C VAL A 130 -1.15 12.69 -5.38
N VAL A 131 -1.71 12.51 -6.58
CA VAL A 131 -2.73 13.41 -7.15
C VAL A 131 -3.91 13.54 -6.19
N SER A 132 -4.43 12.42 -5.69
CA SER A 132 -5.55 12.42 -4.75
C SER A 132 -5.19 13.10 -3.42
N ALA A 133 -3.96 12.91 -2.91
CA ALA A 133 -3.49 13.59 -1.71
C ALA A 133 -3.43 15.10 -1.89
N VAL A 134 -2.90 15.58 -3.03
CA VAL A 134 -2.86 17.01 -3.39
C VAL A 134 -4.26 17.58 -3.52
N GLU A 135 -5.15 16.93 -4.28
CA GLU A 135 -6.54 17.37 -4.48
C GLU A 135 -7.31 17.44 -3.15
N THR A 136 -7.15 16.44 -2.27
CA THR A 136 -7.87 16.40 -1.01
C THR A 136 -7.37 17.48 -0.04
N THR A 137 -6.04 17.72 -0.02
CA THR A 137 -5.45 18.80 0.79
C THR A 137 -5.83 20.18 0.25
N ALA A 138 -5.85 20.37 -1.06
CA ALA A 138 -6.31 21.61 -1.70
C ALA A 138 -7.79 21.87 -1.43
N GLY A 139 -8.62 20.81 -1.42
CA GLY A 139 -10.03 20.91 -1.03
C GLY A 139 -10.21 21.42 0.42
N LEU A 140 -9.40 20.91 1.35
CA LEU A 140 -9.38 21.40 2.74
C LEU A 140 -8.97 22.89 2.82
N LEU A 141 -7.96 23.31 2.06
CA LEU A 141 -7.55 24.72 1.97
C LEU A 141 -8.68 25.60 1.44
N ALA A 142 -9.35 25.17 0.38
CA ALA A 142 -10.45 25.91 -0.23
C ALA A 142 -11.63 26.10 0.75
N GLU A 143 -11.91 25.12 1.60
CA GLU A 143 -12.90 25.27 2.68
C GLU A 143 -12.48 26.31 3.74
N HIS A 144 -11.18 26.62 3.84
CA HIS A 144 -10.64 27.72 4.66
C HIS A 144 -10.48 29.02 3.89
N GLY A 145 -10.97 29.10 2.64
CA GLY A 145 -10.84 30.30 1.79
C GLY A 145 -9.44 30.52 1.24
N VAL A 146 -8.58 29.49 1.24
CA VAL A 146 -7.19 29.58 0.77
C VAL A 146 -7.04 28.80 -0.53
N ALA A 147 -6.52 29.44 -1.56
CA ALA A 147 -6.18 28.74 -2.81
C ALA A 147 -4.85 27.97 -2.64
N ALA A 148 -4.80 26.75 -3.18
CA ALA A 148 -3.54 25.99 -3.22
C ALA A 148 -2.53 26.72 -4.12
N PRO A 149 -1.30 26.97 -3.65
CA PRO A 149 -0.26 27.60 -4.46
C PRO A 149 0.23 26.65 -5.55
N ALA A 150 0.89 27.20 -6.59
CA ALA A 150 1.64 26.38 -7.53
C ALA A 150 2.80 25.68 -6.82
N MET A 151 2.97 24.37 -7.07
CA MET A 151 3.95 23.56 -6.36
C MET A 151 4.55 22.45 -7.22
N GLY A 152 5.84 22.18 -7.01
CA GLY A 152 6.50 20.96 -7.45
C GLY A 152 6.44 19.90 -6.35
N VAL A 153 6.04 18.68 -6.68
CA VAL A 153 5.97 17.53 -5.76
C VAL A 153 6.90 16.44 -6.27
N ARG A 154 7.97 16.17 -5.54
CA ARG A 154 8.96 15.14 -5.87
C ARG A 154 8.85 13.98 -4.91
N ILE A 155 8.79 12.75 -5.46
CA ILE A 155 8.68 11.50 -4.72
C ILE A 155 9.94 10.68 -4.92
N GLU A 156 10.51 10.17 -3.83
CA GLU A 156 11.63 9.24 -3.80
C GLU A 156 11.24 8.08 -2.88
N SER A 157 11.42 6.82 -3.35
CA SER A 157 10.93 5.65 -2.63
C SER A 157 12.02 4.61 -2.40
N ASN A 158 12.19 4.16 -1.16
CA ASN A 158 13.01 3.00 -0.79
C ASN A 158 12.16 1.72 -0.58
N LEU A 159 10.88 1.73 -1.02
CA LEU A 159 9.96 0.60 -0.87
C LEU A 159 9.89 -0.30 -2.10
N HIS A 160 10.83 -0.16 -3.01
CA HIS A 160 11.00 -1.00 -4.19
C HIS A 160 12.49 -1.18 -4.51
N ASP A 161 12.81 -2.17 -5.33
CA ASP A 161 14.11 -2.39 -5.92
C ASP A 161 13.95 -2.64 -7.42
N ASN A 162 14.70 -1.90 -8.24
CA ASN A 162 14.67 -2.02 -9.70
C ASN A 162 13.23 -2.04 -10.28
N GLY A 163 12.34 -1.19 -9.74
CA GLY A 163 10.94 -1.10 -10.14
C GLY A 163 10.03 -2.20 -9.58
N ARG A 164 10.56 -3.17 -8.83
CA ARG A 164 9.78 -4.22 -8.18
C ARG A 164 9.41 -3.81 -6.76
N LYS A 165 8.11 -3.77 -6.45
CA LYS A 165 7.61 -3.44 -5.12
C LYS A 165 7.87 -4.59 -4.15
N TYR A 166 8.26 -4.26 -2.91
CA TYR A 166 8.44 -5.26 -1.84
C TYR A 166 7.13 -5.65 -1.15
N GLY A 167 5.99 -4.99 -1.42
CA GLY A 167 4.74 -5.21 -0.69
C GLY A 167 4.65 -4.50 0.66
N LEU A 168 5.51 -3.51 0.88
CA LEU A 168 5.61 -2.76 2.14
C LEU A 168 4.60 -1.60 2.27
N GLY A 169 3.51 -1.57 1.48
CA GLY A 169 2.46 -0.56 1.59
C GLY A 169 2.85 0.80 1.00
N SER A 170 3.52 0.83 -0.15
CA SER A 170 3.98 2.07 -0.79
C SER A 170 2.86 3.06 -1.10
N SER A 171 1.66 2.60 -1.43
CA SER A 171 0.48 3.46 -1.67
C SER A 171 0.08 4.24 -0.42
N GLY A 172 0.02 3.58 0.74
CA GLY A 172 -0.26 4.23 2.02
C GLY A 172 0.83 5.22 2.41
N ALA A 173 2.10 4.79 2.33
CA ALA A 173 3.24 5.63 2.68
C ALA A 173 3.31 6.90 1.82
N VAL A 174 3.16 6.79 0.49
CA VAL A 174 3.18 7.97 -0.39
C VAL A 174 2.01 8.91 -0.13
N THR A 175 0.81 8.38 0.17
CA THR A 175 -0.36 9.21 0.49
C THR A 175 -0.14 9.99 1.78
N VAL A 176 0.36 9.35 2.84
CA VAL A 176 0.64 10.00 4.13
C VAL A 176 1.74 11.05 3.99
N ALA A 177 2.85 10.74 3.30
CA ALA A 177 3.94 11.67 3.08
C ALA A 177 3.50 12.88 2.24
N ALA A 178 2.71 12.65 1.17
CA ALA A 178 2.20 13.72 0.31
C ALA A 178 1.22 14.64 1.04
N VAL A 179 0.25 14.08 1.77
CA VAL A 179 -0.66 14.88 2.62
C VAL A 179 0.13 15.73 3.61
N ALA A 180 1.10 15.14 4.32
CA ALA A 180 1.90 15.86 5.29
C ALA A 180 2.77 16.96 4.66
N ALA A 181 3.37 16.70 3.49
CA ALA A 181 4.25 17.66 2.82
C ALA A 181 3.44 18.82 2.21
N VAL A 182 2.33 18.52 1.52
CA VAL A 182 1.48 19.54 0.89
C VAL A 182 0.81 20.41 1.95
N ALA A 183 0.25 19.81 3.02
CA ALA A 183 -0.34 20.56 4.13
C ALA A 183 0.67 21.53 4.75
N ALA A 184 1.86 21.03 5.11
CA ALA A 184 2.91 21.86 5.73
C ALA A 184 3.43 22.95 4.77
N PHE A 185 3.56 22.66 3.47
CA PHE A 185 3.93 23.64 2.45
C PHE A 185 2.89 24.78 2.35
N CYS A 186 1.62 24.45 2.52
CA CYS A 186 0.51 25.41 2.54
C CYS A 186 0.29 26.06 3.93
N GLY A 187 1.17 25.82 4.90
CA GLY A 187 1.07 26.41 6.23
C GLY A 187 0.07 25.74 7.18
N LEU A 188 -0.42 24.53 6.84
CA LEU A 188 -1.26 23.74 7.72
C LEU A 188 -0.41 22.80 8.58
N ASP A 189 -0.45 22.99 9.91
CA ASP A 189 0.14 22.05 10.85
C ASP A 189 -0.95 21.03 11.28
N LEU A 190 -0.88 19.83 10.69
CA LEU A 190 -1.84 18.76 10.96
C LEU A 190 -1.28 17.79 11.99
N PRO A 191 -1.98 17.59 13.13
CA PRO A 191 -1.68 16.48 14.04
C PRO A 191 -1.74 15.11 13.35
N ALA A 192 -1.09 14.09 13.92
CA ALA A 192 -1.06 12.74 13.35
C ALA A 192 -2.46 12.21 12.99
N GLY A 193 -3.43 12.40 13.88
CA GLY A 193 -4.81 11.98 13.68
C GLY A 193 -5.46 12.64 12.45
N ASP A 194 -5.21 13.94 12.24
CA ASP A 194 -5.78 14.66 11.10
C ASP A 194 -5.04 14.33 9.81
N ARG A 195 -3.71 14.11 9.86
CA ARG A 195 -2.95 13.59 8.71
C ARG A 195 -3.48 12.24 8.25
N PHE A 196 -3.70 11.31 9.20
CA PHE A 196 -4.29 10.01 8.90
C PHE A 196 -5.69 10.15 8.29
N ARG A 197 -6.56 10.97 8.90
CA ARG A 197 -7.93 11.17 8.41
C ARG A 197 -7.94 11.76 7.01
N LEU A 198 -7.08 12.74 6.74
CA LEU A 198 -6.97 13.36 5.42
C LEU A 198 -6.41 12.36 4.38
N ALA A 199 -5.41 11.55 4.77
CA ALA A 199 -4.88 10.48 3.93
C ALA A 199 -5.92 9.39 3.65
N MET A 200 -6.76 9.04 4.62
CA MET A 200 -7.87 8.11 4.44
C MET A 200 -8.90 8.65 3.44
N LEU A 201 -9.28 9.93 3.54
CA LEU A 201 -10.19 10.57 2.59
C LEU A 201 -9.58 10.60 1.18
N ALA A 202 -8.28 10.90 1.06
CA ALA A 202 -7.57 10.84 -0.21
C ALA A 202 -7.57 9.43 -0.80
N THR A 203 -7.27 8.42 0.00
CA THR A 203 -7.25 7.01 -0.44
C THR A 203 -8.65 6.54 -0.83
N ALA A 204 -9.69 6.92 -0.10
CA ALA A 204 -11.07 6.51 -0.39
C ALA A 204 -11.58 6.97 -1.77
N ARG A 205 -10.96 7.97 -2.38
CA ARG A 205 -11.26 8.42 -3.76
C ARG A 205 -10.74 7.44 -4.83
N ILE A 206 -9.80 6.57 -4.47
CA ILE A 206 -9.15 5.59 -5.35
C ILE A 206 -9.61 4.19 -5.00
N ASP A 207 -9.48 3.83 -3.72
CA ASP A 207 -9.90 2.56 -3.15
C ASP A 207 -10.77 2.80 -1.90
N PRO A 208 -12.10 2.88 -2.08
CA PRO A 208 -13.02 3.09 -0.98
C PRO A 208 -13.12 1.88 -0.04
N LYS A 209 -12.55 0.72 -0.41
CA LYS A 209 -12.63 -0.52 0.35
C LYS A 209 -11.36 -0.84 1.13
N GLY A 210 -10.29 -0.10 0.93
CA GLY A 210 -9.04 -0.28 1.65
C GLY A 210 -9.22 -0.13 3.16
N SER A 211 -8.54 -0.94 3.96
CA SER A 211 -8.67 -0.90 5.44
C SER A 211 -8.10 0.37 6.08
N GLY A 212 -7.09 0.99 5.43
CA GLY A 212 -6.34 2.11 5.98
C GLY A 212 -5.29 1.73 7.03
N GLY A 213 -5.05 0.43 7.24
CA GLY A 213 -4.02 -0.03 8.18
C GLY A 213 -2.61 0.41 7.77
N ASP A 214 -2.33 0.45 6.47
CA ASP A 214 -1.08 0.99 5.91
C ASP A 214 -0.91 2.48 6.18
N LEU A 215 -1.98 3.27 6.03
CA LEU A 215 -1.99 4.69 6.39
C LEU A 215 -1.72 4.89 7.88
N ALA A 216 -2.33 4.05 8.73
CA ALA A 216 -2.11 4.12 10.17
C ALA A 216 -0.66 3.83 10.54
N ALA A 217 -0.09 2.71 10.07
CA ALA A 217 1.31 2.37 10.34
C ALA A 217 2.27 3.44 9.82
N SER A 218 2.04 3.96 8.60
CA SER A 218 2.85 5.03 8.00
C SER A 218 2.73 6.37 8.75
N THR A 219 1.63 6.61 9.48
CA THR A 219 1.40 7.84 10.24
C THR A 219 2.01 7.79 11.62
N TRP A 220 1.82 6.70 12.38
CA TRP A 220 2.23 6.60 13.78
C TRP A 220 3.59 5.96 13.97
N GLY A 221 4.10 5.18 13.00
CA GLY A 221 5.35 4.45 13.15
C GLY A 221 5.27 3.33 14.18
N GLY A 222 6.38 2.67 14.47
CA GLY A 222 6.48 1.63 15.49
C GLY A 222 5.53 0.46 15.29
N TRP A 223 5.21 -0.21 16.38
CA TRP A 223 4.18 -1.24 16.47
C TRP A 223 2.87 -0.60 16.89
N ILE A 224 1.78 -0.91 16.22
CA ILE A 224 0.47 -0.33 16.51
C ILE A 224 -0.63 -1.40 16.52
N SER A 225 -1.60 -1.20 17.43
CA SER A 225 -2.93 -1.78 17.30
C SER A 225 -3.82 -0.76 16.59
N TYR A 226 -4.53 -1.19 15.57
CA TYR A 226 -5.35 -0.37 14.70
C TYR A 226 -6.75 -0.96 14.57
N GLN A 227 -7.79 -0.13 14.61
CA GLN A 227 -9.16 -0.49 14.29
C GLN A 227 -9.67 0.40 13.15
N ALA A 228 -10.17 -0.22 12.08
CA ALA A 228 -10.65 0.51 10.92
C ALA A 228 -11.94 1.28 11.24
N PRO A 229 -12.07 2.54 10.78
CA PRO A 229 -13.33 3.29 10.90
C PRO A 229 -14.41 2.68 10.01
N ASP A 230 -15.66 3.08 10.26
CA ASP A 230 -16.73 2.92 9.29
C ASP A 230 -16.47 3.88 8.10
N ARG A 231 -15.97 3.30 7.01
CA ARG A 231 -15.54 4.07 5.82
C ARG A 231 -16.72 4.68 5.08
N ASP A 232 -17.85 3.99 5.03
CA ASP A 232 -19.04 4.50 4.36
C ASP A 232 -19.54 5.75 5.08
N PHE A 233 -19.55 5.71 6.42
CA PHE A 233 -19.85 6.88 7.26
C PHE A 233 -18.87 8.02 7.00
N VAL A 234 -17.55 7.74 6.95
CA VAL A 234 -16.51 8.76 6.77
C VAL A 234 -16.63 9.44 5.41
N VAL A 235 -16.80 8.67 4.34
CA VAL A 235 -16.95 9.19 2.97
C VAL A 235 -18.24 9.99 2.82
N ASP A 236 -19.34 9.51 3.37
CA ASP A 236 -20.63 10.22 3.33
C ASP A 236 -20.57 11.53 4.13
N LEU A 237 -19.94 11.53 5.29
CA LEU A 237 -19.72 12.71 6.12
C LEU A 237 -18.91 13.77 5.36
N ALA A 238 -17.78 13.40 4.75
CA ALA A 238 -16.96 14.32 3.97
C ALA A 238 -17.71 14.89 2.75
N ARG A 239 -18.48 14.04 2.07
CA ARG A 239 -19.29 14.47 0.94
C ARG A 239 -20.39 15.49 1.32
N ARG A 240 -21.06 15.29 2.48
CA ARG A 240 -22.20 16.14 2.89
C ARG A 240 -21.77 17.38 3.66
N ARG A 241 -20.67 17.31 4.41
CA ARG A 241 -20.29 18.35 5.37
C ARG A 241 -18.93 18.99 5.10
N GLY A 242 -18.22 18.49 4.07
CA GLY A 242 -16.87 18.93 3.73
C GLY A 242 -15.78 18.22 4.52
N THR A 243 -14.55 18.38 4.04
CA THR A 243 -13.34 17.76 4.59
C THR A 243 -13.03 18.26 5.99
N ALA A 244 -13.10 19.58 6.22
CA ALA A 244 -12.80 20.18 7.53
C ALA A 244 -13.74 19.64 8.64
N GLN A 245 -15.03 19.47 8.34
CA GLN A 245 -15.97 18.90 9.29
C GLN A 245 -15.72 17.41 9.51
N ALA A 246 -15.34 16.67 8.45
CA ALA A 246 -14.99 15.26 8.57
C ALA A 246 -13.76 15.05 9.47
N LEU A 247 -12.75 15.92 9.41
CA LEU A 247 -11.59 15.84 10.30
C LEU A 247 -11.93 16.08 11.77
N ARG A 248 -12.90 16.96 12.07
CA ARG A 248 -13.30 17.31 13.45
C ARG A 248 -14.27 16.34 14.08
N THR A 249 -14.98 15.57 13.26
CA THR A 249 -16.00 14.62 13.75
C THR A 249 -15.32 13.33 14.21
N PRO A 250 -15.66 12.75 15.36
CA PRO A 250 -15.22 11.42 15.73
C PRO A 250 -15.66 10.37 14.69
N TRP A 251 -14.75 9.53 14.26
CA TRP A 251 -15.07 8.45 13.33
C TRP A 251 -15.46 7.19 14.09
N PRO A 252 -16.63 6.61 13.82
CA PRO A 252 -17.06 5.39 14.48
C PRO A 252 -16.04 4.27 14.30
N HIS A 253 -15.80 3.53 15.37
CA HIS A 253 -14.92 2.38 15.45
C HIS A 253 -13.41 2.66 15.29
N PHE A 254 -13.03 3.86 14.90
CA PHE A 254 -11.62 4.19 14.70
C PHE A 254 -10.84 4.25 16.01
N ALA A 255 -9.77 3.48 16.09
CA ALA A 255 -8.81 3.56 17.17
C ALA A 255 -7.39 3.21 16.67
N VAL A 256 -6.40 3.87 17.25
CA VAL A 256 -4.98 3.54 17.10
C VAL A 256 -4.32 3.61 18.46
N ARG A 257 -3.52 2.60 18.78
CA ARG A 257 -2.75 2.56 20.02
C ARG A 257 -1.33 2.05 19.72
N PRO A 258 -0.26 2.73 20.17
CA PRO A 258 1.09 2.20 20.16
C PRO A 258 1.17 0.89 20.96
N LEU A 259 2.05 0.00 20.51
CA LEU A 259 2.38 -1.25 21.16
C LEU A 259 3.89 -1.31 21.39
N PRO A 260 4.37 -1.93 22.46
CA PRO A 260 5.80 -2.16 22.65
C PRO A 260 6.30 -3.16 21.60
N PRO A 261 7.60 -3.10 21.24
CA PRO A 261 8.21 -4.11 20.39
C PRO A 261 8.26 -5.48 21.11
N PRO A 262 8.36 -6.59 20.36
CA PRO A 262 8.38 -7.94 20.94
C PRO A 262 9.63 -8.15 21.80
N ALA A 263 9.45 -8.36 23.09
CA ALA A 263 10.54 -8.59 24.01
C ALA A 263 11.20 -9.96 23.79
N GLY A 264 12.53 -10.00 23.72
CA GLY A 264 13.32 -11.22 23.59
C GLY A 264 13.15 -11.98 22.28
N LEU A 265 12.57 -11.34 21.26
CA LEU A 265 12.39 -11.90 19.93
C LEU A 265 13.03 -11.00 18.87
N ASP A 266 13.67 -11.62 17.88
CA ASP A 266 14.15 -10.98 16.67
C ASP A 266 13.06 -10.98 15.60
N PHE A 267 12.89 -9.84 14.96
CA PHE A 267 11.99 -9.64 13.85
C PHE A 267 12.73 -9.81 12.52
N GLN A 268 12.30 -10.77 11.71
CA GLN A 268 12.88 -11.06 10.41
C GLN A 268 11.82 -10.93 9.32
N VAL A 269 12.23 -10.44 8.14
CA VAL A 269 11.35 -10.27 6.97
C VAL A 269 11.95 -11.00 5.78
N GLY A 270 11.15 -11.84 5.14
CA GLY A 270 11.48 -12.51 3.89
C GLY A 270 10.60 -11.99 2.74
N TRP A 271 11.20 -11.78 1.58
CA TRP A 271 10.51 -11.36 0.36
C TRP A 271 10.58 -12.47 -0.70
N THR A 272 9.43 -12.77 -1.31
CA THR A 272 9.31 -13.86 -2.31
C THR A 272 9.87 -13.50 -3.69
N GLY A 273 10.26 -12.24 -3.92
CA GLY A 273 10.68 -11.77 -5.26
C GLY A 273 9.52 -11.52 -6.23
N SER A 274 8.30 -11.91 -5.86
CA SER A 274 7.10 -11.81 -6.70
C SER A 274 6.11 -10.84 -6.07
N PRO A 275 5.83 -9.68 -6.70
CA PRO A 275 4.85 -8.73 -6.18
C PRO A 275 3.43 -9.30 -6.23
N ALA A 276 2.68 -9.13 -5.15
CA ALA A 276 1.25 -9.45 -5.10
C ALA A 276 0.38 -8.20 -5.34
N SER A 277 -0.84 -8.40 -5.85
CA SER A 277 -1.84 -7.34 -5.95
C SER A 277 -2.85 -7.45 -4.81
N THR A 278 -2.59 -6.75 -3.72
CA THR A 278 -3.48 -6.69 -2.54
C THR A 278 -4.91 -6.30 -2.92
N ALA A 279 -5.07 -5.27 -3.78
CA ALA A 279 -6.38 -4.83 -4.24
C ALA A 279 -7.13 -5.94 -5.02
N SER A 280 -6.42 -6.74 -5.82
CA SER A 280 -7.00 -7.85 -6.58
C SER A 280 -7.45 -9.00 -5.67
N LEU A 281 -6.65 -9.36 -4.68
CA LEU A 281 -6.97 -10.43 -3.72
C LEU A 281 -8.15 -10.04 -2.83
N VAL A 282 -8.17 -8.83 -2.28
CA VAL A 282 -9.28 -8.30 -1.49
C VAL A 282 -10.54 -8.15 -2.34
N ALA A 283 -10.43 -7.68 -3.60
CA ALA A 283 -11.56 -7.60 -4.51
C ALA A 283 -12.12 -8.99 -4.85
N SER A 284 -11.28 -10.02 -4.95
CA SER A 284 -11.72 -11.41 -5.15
C SER A 284 -12.55 -11.90 -3.97
N LEU A 285 -12.15 -11.58 -2.73
CA LEU A 285 -12.91 -11.90 -1.53
C LEU A 285 -14.30 -11.25 -1.54
N HIS A 286 -14.37 -9.97 -1.92
CA HIS A 286 -15.64 -9.24 -1.98
C HIS A 286 -16.59 -9.75 -3.07
N ARG A 287 -16.10 -10.31 -4.17
CA ARG A 287 -16.94 -10.88 -5.23
C ARG A 287 -17.53 -12.24 -4.89
N ARG A 288 -17.07 -12.92 -3.84
CA ARG A 288 -17.53 -14.25 -3.45
C ARG A 288 -18.71 -14.16 -2.48
N THR A 289 -19.59 -15.14 -2.53
CA THR A 289 -20.74 -15.29 -1.61
C THR A 289 -20.33 -15.56 -0.16
N TRP A 290 -19.02 -15.72 0.10
CA TRP A 290 -18.47 -15.98 1.41
C TRP A 290 -18.67 -14.83 2.40
N ARG A 291 -18.60 -13.56 1.93
CA ARG A 291 -18.80 -12.40 2.80
C ARG A 291 -20.21 -12.44 3.42
N HIS A 292 -20.30 -12.16 4.72
CA HIS A 292 -21.51 -12.26 5.57
C HIS A 292 -22.01 -13.69 5.82
N SER A 293 -21.33 -14.73 5.32
CA SER A 293 -21.62 -16.13 5.64
C SER A 293 -21.32 -16.44 7.14
N PRO A 294 -21.78 -17.59 7.67
CA PRO A 294 -21.34 -18.05 9.00
C PRO A 294 -19.82 -18.21 9.11
N SER A 295 -19.16 -18.74 8.06
CA SER A 295 -17.70 -18.89 7.99
C SER A 295 -16.98 -17.56 8.05
N HIS A 296 -17.45 -16.54 7.32
CA HIS A 296 -16.89 -15.19 7.40
C HIS A 296 -16.97 -14.63 8.81
N ARG A 297 -18.14 -14.76 9.49
CA ARG A 297 -18.28 -14.29 10.87
C ARG A 297 -17.36 -15.04 11.84
N ALA A 298 -17.20 -16.36 11.65
CA ALA A 298 -16.28 -17.16 12.44
C ALA A 298 -14.82 -16.74 12.22
N PHE A 299 -14.41 -16.51 10.99
CA PHE A 299 -13.08 -15.98 10.65
C PHE A 299 -12.82 -14.62 11.32
N VAL A 300 -13.75 -13.66 11.20
CA VAL A 300 -13.61 -12.34 11.82
C VAL A 300 -13.51 -12.46 13.35
N ALA A 301 -14.33 -13.30 13.99
CA ALA A 301 -14.29 -13.52 15.43
C ALA A 301 -12.96 -14.16 15.88
N THR A 302 -12.47 -15.19 15.17
CA THR A 302 -11.20 -15.86 15.47
C THR A 302 -10.03 -14.89 15.28
N SER A 303 -9.99 -14.19 14.15
CA SER A 303 -8.95 -13.18 13.86
C SER A 303 -8.93 -12.08 14.92
N THR A 304 -10.07 -11.56 15.30
CA THR A 304 -10.20 -10.57 16.39
C THR A 304 -9.61 -11.08 17.70
N GLY A 305 -9.92 -12.32 18.09
CA GLY A 305 -9.36 -12.96 19.29
C GLY A 305 -7.84 -13.13 19.24
N ILE A 306 -7.30 -13.50 18.06
CA ILE A 306 -5.85 -13.60 17.84
C ILE A 306 -5.20 -12.22 17.98
N VAL A 307 -5.76 -11.19 17.35
CA VAL A 307 -5.20 -9.82 17.40
C VAL A 307 -5.16 -9.28 18.82
N HIS A 308 -6.22 -9.47 19.61
CA HIS A 308 -6.21 -9.07 21.02
C HIS A 308 -5.12 -9.83 21.80
N ALA A 309 -4.98 -11.14 21.58
CA ALA A 309 -3.95 -11.93 22.25
C ALA A 309 -2.51 -11.56 21.81
N VAL A 310 -2.32 -11.16 20.54
CA VAL A 310 -1.03 -10.59 20.05
C VAL A 310 -0.72 -9.29 20.78
N ALA A 311 -1.70 -8.37 20.87
CA ALA A 311 -1.51 -7.09 21.56
C ALA A 311 -1.21 -7.28 23.04
N ASP A 312 -1.93 -8.18 23.70
CA ASP A 312 -1.70 -8.56 25.11
C ASP A 312 -0.32 -9.17 25.35
N ALA A 313 0.14 -10.04 24.44
CA ALA A 313 1.46 -10.65 24.52
C ALA A 313 2.58 -9.60 24.38
N LEU A 314 2.39 -8.64 23.46
CA LEU A 314 3.33 -7.51 23.30
C LEU A 314 3.35 -6.65 24.56
N ASP A 315 2.19 -6.25 25.09
CA ASP A 315 2.08 -5.42 26.31
C ASP A 315 2.72 -6.08 27.54
N LYS A 316 2.67 -7.41 27.63
CA LYS A 316 3.23 -8.19 28.75
C LYS A 316 4.68 -8.62 28.53
N GLY A 317 5.24 -8.41 27.32
CA GLY A 317 6.54 -8.94 26.95
C GLY A 317 6.57 -10.50 26.89
N ASP A 318 5.43 -11.13 26.62
CA ASP A 318 5.29 -12.59 26.54
C ASP A 318 5.70 -13.09 25.14
N GLY A 319 7.00 -13.30 24.94
CA GLY A 319 7.56 -13.80 23.70
C GLY A 319 6.99 -15.16 23.28
N PRO A 320 6.96 -16.19 24.13
CA PRO A 320 6.37 -17.49 23.83
C PRO A 320 4.88 -17.40 23.46
N GLY A 321 4.10 -16.60 24.20
CA GLY A 321 2.69 -16.32 23.89
C GLY A 321 2.53 -15.67 22.53
N LEU A 322 3.38 -14.70 22.19
CA LEU A 322 3.37 -14.06 20.88
C LEU A 322 3.66 -15.04 19.74
N LEU A 323 4.70 -15.88 19.86
CA LEU A 323 5.00 -16.92 18.88
C LEU A 323 3.80 -17.88 18.68
N HIS A 324 3.13 -18.24 19.77
CA HIS A 324 1.91 -19.07 19.69
C HIS A 324 0.80 -18.37 18.88
N GLN A 325 0.57 -17.07 19.09
CA GLN A 325 -0.46 -16.35 18.37
C GLN A 325 -0.11 -16.15 16.89
N ILE A 326 1.15 -15.95 16.53
CA ILE A 326 1.59 -15.89 15.12
C ILE A 326 1.31 -17.22 14.40
N ARG A 327 1.57 -18.37 15.03
CA ARG A 327 1.22 -19.68 14.48
C ARG A 327 -0.30 -19.83 14.29
N ARG A 328 -1.10 -19.37 15.26
CA ARG A 328 -2.56 -19.37 15.13
C ARG A 328 -3.02 -18.48 13.97
N ALA A 329 -2.42 -17.27 13.81
CA ALA A 329 -2.73 -16.38 12.70
C ALA A 329 -2.38 -17.04 11.34
N ARG A 330 -1.23 -17.72 11.24
CA ARG A 330 -0.85 -18.52 10.06
C ARG A 330 -1.92 -19.57 9.74
N SER A 331 -2.32 -20.35 10.75
CA SER A 331 -3.31 -21.43 10.57
C SER A 331 -4.67 -20.88 10.15
N GLU A 332 -5.08 -19.73 10.68
CA GLU A 332 -6.36 -19.12 10.33
C GLU A 332 -6.35 -18.55 8.90
N LEU A 333 -5.22 -17.98 8.45
CA LEU A 333 -5.05 -17.57 7.05
C LEU A 333 -5.03 -18.77 6.10
N ALA A 334 -4.41 -19.90 6.49
CA ALA A 334 -4.42 -21.11 5.69
C ALA A 334 -5.85 -21.67 5.57
N ARG A 335 -6.61 -21.69 6.67
CA ARG A 335 -8.03 -22.11 6.64
C ARG A 335 -8.87 -21.21 5.74
N LEU A 336 -8.64 -19.90 5.77
CA LEU A 336 -9.31 -18.96 4.86
C LEU A 336 -8.94 -19.26 3.40
N ASP A 337 -7.66 -19.50 3.13
CA ASP A 337 -7.17 -19.80 1.78
C ASP A 337 -7.76 -21.10 1.22
N ASP A 338 -7.81 -22.16 2.03
CA ASP A 338 -8.42 -23.45 1.68
C ASP A 338 -9.92 -23.31 1.39
N GLU A 339 -10.64 -22.49 2.19
CA GLU A 339 -12.09 -22.33 2.06
C GLU A 339 -12.46 -21.46 0.85
N VAL A 340 -11.69 -20.41 0.61
CA VAL A 340 -12.05 -19.38 -0.39
C VAL A 340 -11.20 -19.50 -1.66
N GLY A 341 -10.02 -20.13 -1.61
CA GLY A 341 -9.08 -20.27 -2.73
C GLY A 341 -8.54 -18.92 -3.20
N LEU A 342 -7.98 -18.12 -2.29
CA LEU A 342 -7.41 -16.80 -2.59
C LEU A 342 -6.00 -16.89 -3.15
N GLY A 343 -5.27 -18.00 -2.86
CA GLY A 343 -3.86 -18.12 -3.18
C GLY A 343 -2.97 -17.31 -2.25
N ILE A 344 -3.31 -17.27 -0.95
CA ILE A 344 -2.54 -16.54 0.08
C ILE A 344 -1.16 -17.17 0.23
N PHE A 345 -1.10 -18.51 0.26
CA PHE A 345 0.14 -19.27 0.44
C PHE A 345 0.71 -19.72 -0.91
N THR A 346 1.76 -19.01 -1.36
CA THR A 346 2.61 -19.52 -2.46
C THR A 346 3.61 -20.54 -1.92
N THR A 347 4.32 -21.23 -2.83
CA THR A 347 5.40 -22.16 -2.47
C THR A 347 6.45 -21.47 -1.61
N GLU A 348 6.83 -20.25 -1.96
CA GLU A 348 7.86 -19.46 -1.26
C GLU A 348 7.36 -19.00 0.11
N LEU A 349 6.10 -18.53 0.23
CA LEU A 349 5.51 -18.13 1.52
C LEU A 349 5.34 -19.32 2.46
N THR A 350 4.98 -20.49 1.94
CA THR A 350 4.93 -21.73 2.72
C THR A 350 6.31 -22.11 3.23
N ALA A 351 7.31 -22.14 2.34
CA ALA A 351 8.69 -22.44 2.71
C ALA A 351 9.29 -21.43 3.71
N LEU A 352 8.93 -20.14 3.56
CA LEU A 352 9.30 -19.09 4.51
C LEU A 352 8.81 -19.42 5.92
N CYS A 353 7.54 -19.80 6.04
CA CYS A 353 6.93 -20.13 7.33
C CYS A 353 7.53 -21.41 7.93
N ASP A 354 7.67 -22.46 7.14
CA ASP A 354 8.19 -23.75 7.58
C ASP A 354 9.66 -23.66 8.04
N ALA A 355 10.45 -22.82 7.36
CA ALA A 355 11.83 -22.57 7.74
C ALA A 355 11.93 -21.91 9.13
N ALA A 356 11.03 -20.98 9.47
CA ALA A 356 11.00 -20.34 10.77
C ALA A 356 10.56 -21.32 11.88
N GLU A 357 9.55 -22.14 11.63
CA GLU A 357 9.11 -23.17 12.59
C GLU A 357 10.18 -24.22 12.87
N ALA A 358 10.94 -24.61 11.85
CA ALA A 358 12.04 -25.59 11.98
C ALA A 358 13.20 -25.11 12.86
N VAL A 359 13.27 -23.83 13.18
CA VAL A 359 14.27 -23.24 14.10
C VAL A 359 13.62 -22.67 15.38
N GLY A 360 12.40 -23.10 15.70
CA GLY A 360 11.72 -22.73 16.94
C GLY A 360 11.01 -21.36 16.90
N GLY A 361 11.03 -20.66 15.77
CA GLY A 361 10.33 -19.40 15.56
C GLY A 361 8.86 -19.59 15.17
N ALA A 362 8.23 -18.50 14.74
CA ALA A 362 6.90 -18.48 14.15
C ALA A 362 6.86 -17.47 13.01
N ALA A 363 6.19 -17.80 11.93
CA ALA A 363 6.12 -16.95 10.73
C ALA A 363 4.75 -17.04 10.06
N LYS A 364 4.43 -16.03 9.24
CA LYS A 364 3.23 -15.98 8.42
C LYS A 364 3.39 -15.00 7.25
N PRO A 365 2.59 -15.15 6.18
CA PRO A 365 2.47 -14.10 5.17
C PRO A 365 2.07 -12.76 5.81
N SER A 366 2.59 -11.65 5.30
CA SER A 366 2.26 -10.31 5.78
C SER A 366 1.47 -9.55 4.72
N GLY A 367 0.25 -9.16 5.03
CA GLY A 367 -0.68 -8.53 4.10
C GLY A 367 -1.57 -9.55 3.41
N ALA A 368 -1.87 -9.34 2.11
CA ALA A 368 -2.82 -10.19 1.40
C ALA A 368 -2.25 -11.56 1.00
N GLY A 369 -0.95 -11.80 1.13
CA GLY A 369 -0.33 -13.03 0.61
C GLY A 369 -0.27 -13.03 -0.92
N GLY A 370 -0.13 -14.23 -1.51
CA GLY A 370 -0.02 -14.37 -2.96
C GLY A 370 1.33 -13.91 -3.53
N GLY A 371 2.31 -13.65 -2.67
CA GLY A 371 3.62 -13.07 -2.95
C GLY A 371 4.04 -12.08 -1.86
N ASP A 372 4.76 -11.04 -2.26
CA ASP A 372 5.28 -9.99 -1.37
C ASP A 372 6.11 -10.55 -0.19
N CYS A 373 5.86 -10.08 1.01
CA CYS A 373 6.63 -10.41 2.19
C CYS A 373 5.91 -11.36 3.15
N GLY A 374 6.71 -12.12 3.89
CA GLY A 374 6.31 -12.76 5.14
C GLY A 374 7.16 -12.23 6.30
N ILE A 375 6.60 -12.30 7.50
CA ILE A 375 7.30 -11.98 8.75
C ILE A 375 7.62 -13.26 9.51
N ALA A 376 8.74 -13.24 10.23
CA ALA A 376 9.12 -14.27 11.18
C ALA A 376 9.62 -13.63 12.48
N LEU A 377 9.26 -14.25 13.60
CA LEU A 377 9.76 -13.92 14.94
C LEU A 377 10.54 -15.13 15.47
N LEU A 378 11.76 -14.88 15.96
CA LEU A 378 12.63 -15.90 16.50
C LEU A 378 13.15 -15.48 17.88
N PRO A 379 13.50 -16.42 18.79
CA PRO A 379 14.17 -16.07 20.01
C PRO A 379 15.48 -15.29 19.75
N ALA A 380 15.64 -14.11 20.37
CA ALA A 380 16.77 -13.20 20.12
C ALA A 380 18.14 -13.77 20.55
N HIS A 381 18.16 -14.79 21.40
CA HIS A 381 19.40 -15.39 21.91
C HIS A 381 19.90 -16.56 21.06
N ALA A 382 19.38 -16.74 19.86
CA ALA A 382 19.71 -17.85 18.96
C ALA A 382 20.27 -17.38 17.60
N PRO A 383 21.45 -16.72 17.53
CA PRO A 383 22.00 -16.17 16.27
C PRO A 383 22.26 -17.26 15.20
N HIS A 384 22.56 -18.49 15.64
CA HIS A 384 22.70 -19.63 14.73
C HIS A 384 21.37 -19.97 14.04
N ASP A 385 20.24 -19.82 14.71
CA ASP A 385 18.93 -20.12 14.15
C ASP A 385 18.50 -19.08 13.12
N ILE A 386 18.84 -17.80 13.33
CA ILE A 386 18.65 -16.74 12.33
C ILE A 386 19.47 -17.04 11.07
N SER A 387 20.71 -17.46 11.22
CA SER A 387 21.55 -17.84 10.08
C SER A 387 20.99 -19.05 9.33
N ARG A 388 20.51 -20.06 10.06
CA ARG A 388 19.85 -21.25 9.48
C ARG A 388 18.54 -20.90 8.77
N LEU A 389 17.74 -20.00 9.36
CA LEU A 389 16.53 -19.48 8.73
C LEU A 389 16.87 -18.85 7.38
N ARG A 390 17.80 -17.89 7.35
CA ARG A 390 18.19 -17.17 6.13
C ARG A 390 18.75 -18.10 5.05
N GLN A 391 19.51 -19.14 5.44
CA GLN A 391 20.00 -20.15 4.51
C GLN A 391 18.84 -20.97 3.89
N ARG A 392 17.86 -21.38 4.70
CA ARG A 392 16.66 -22.09 4.21
C ARG A 392 15.81 -21.22 3.31
N TRP A 393 15.66 -19.94 3.66
CA TRP A 393 14.96 -18.95 2.81
C TRP A 393 15.64 -18.81 1.46
N ALA A 394 16.96 -18.62 1.44
CA ALA A 394 17.72 -18.50 0.19
C ALA A 394 17.58 -19.75 -0.69
N ALA A 395 17.61 -20.96 -0.10
CA ALA A 395 17.40 -22.21 -0.83
C ALA A 395 15.99 -22.36 -1.41
N ALA A 396 15.00 -21.67 -0.83
CA ALA A 396 13.60 -21.64 -1.29
C ALA A 396 13.27 -20.44 -2.19
N GLY A 397 14.27 -19.62 -2.58
CA GLY A 397 14.04 -18.42 -3.39
C GLY A 397 13.49 -17.21 -2.62
N VAL A 398 13.44 -17.30 -1.29
CA VAL A 398 13.02 -16.19 -0.43
C VAL A 398 14.23 -15.33 -0.08
N LEU A 399 14.13 -14.04 -0.33
CA LEU A 399 15.20 -13.08 -0.08
C LEU A 399 15.03 -12.44 1.32
N PRO A 400 15.98 -12.57 2.24
CA PRO A 400 15.95 -11.84 3.49
C PRO A 400 16.01 -10.33 3.22
N LEU A 401 15.07 -9.58 3.76
CA LEU A 401 15.10 -8.12 3.74
C LEU A 401 15.65 -7.62 5.09
N PRO A 402 16.75 -6.85 5.09
CA PRO A 402 17.24 -6.19 6.29
C PRO A 402 16.30 -5.00 6.59
N LEU A 403 15.32 -5.23 7.45
CA LEU A 403 14.33 -4.25 7.88
C LEU A 403 14.25 -4.26 9.40
N ASP A 404 14.33 -3.07 9.97
CA ASP A 404 14.07 -2.83 11.37
C ASP A 404 12.72 -2.14 11.56
N PRO A 405 12.04 -2.33 12.71
CA PRO A 405 10.88 -1.53 13.03
C PRO A 405 11.23 -0.03 13.05
N ALA A 406 10.47 0.78 12.32
CA ALA A 406 10.63 2.23 12.36
C ALA A 406 10.33 2.75 13.77
N PRO A 407 10.96 3.85 14.21
CA PRO A 407 10.64 4.44 15.50
C PRO A 407 9.19 4.91 15.55
N GLU A 408 8.63 4.92 16.76
CA GLU A 408 7.34 5.55 17.01
C GLU A 408 7.41 7.03 16.65
N ARG A 409 6.45 7.51 15.89
CA ARG A 409 6.32 8.92 15.53
C ARG A 409 5.34 9.53 16.52
N ASN A 410 5.87 10.21 17.52
CA ASN A 410 5.06 10.85 18.57
C ASN A 410 3.94 11.69 17.95
N PRO A 411 2.69 11.48 18.35
CA PRO A 411 1.57 12.34 17.95
C PRO A 411 1.76 13.72 18.61
N ARG A 412 2.36 14.65 17.90
CA ARG A 412 2.28 16.09 18.22
C ARG A 412 1.18 16.71 17.41
#